data_36e87a3e0bb12a42ed56844516559922
#
_entry.id   36e87a3e0bb12a42ed56844516559922
#
_cell.length_a   1.000
_cell.length_b   1.000
_cell.length_c   1.000
_cell.angle_alpha   90.00
_cell.angle_beta   90.00
_cell.angle_gamma   90.00
#
_symmetry.space_group_name_H-M   'P 1'
#
loop_
_entity.id
_entity.type
_entity.pdbx_description
1 polymer ?
#
loop_
_entity_poly.entity_id
_entity_poly.type
_entity_poly.pdbx_seq_one_letter_code
_entity_poly.pdbx_strand_id
1 'polypeptide(L)'
;MTAHDPVREFIRAFNEGDLDGFVGVLDPEVELHSGRGLRKGVEAARVWATRAPGGVQQTIELEQLYEEGLEGGGGTAVALIRRRWHWAEDGSRAGEEEMAWVFELRDRRVRSWRPFDDRAEALRAGGFEHAT
;
A
#
# COMPACT_ATOMS: atom_id res chain seq x y z
N MET A 1 7.49 -8.41 -22.16
CA MET A 1 6.49 -7.51 -21.58
C MET A 1 6.38 -7.76 -20.08
N THR A 2 6.48 -6.73 -19.31
CA THR A 2 6.38 -6.84 -17.87
C THR A 2 4.94 -7.11 -17.47
N ALA A 3 4.75 -8.06 -16.57
CA ALA A 3 3.42 -8.31 -16.02
C ALA A 3 2.99 -7.09 -15.22
N HIS A 4 1.70 -6.79 -15.25
CA HIS A 4 1.14 -5.73 -14.44
C HIS A 4 1.33 -6.06 -12.95
N ASP A 5 1.92 -5.14 -12.21
CA ASP A 5 2.15 -5.31 -10.77
C ASP A 5 1.31 -4.29 -10.00
N PRO A 6 0.13 -4.68 -9.51
CA PRO A 6 -0.76 -3.75 -8.84
C PRO A 6 -0.19 -3.17 -7.54
N VAL A 7 0.67 -3.90 -6.83
CA VAL A 7 1.27 -3.39 -5.59
C VAL A 7 2.24 -2.25 -5.90
N ARG A 8 3.11 -2.44 -6.88
CA ARG A 8 4.07 -1.39 -7.26
C ARG A 8 3.36 -0.18 -7.82
N GLU A 9 2.31 -0.40 -8.61
CA GLU A 9 1.50 0.69 -9.15
C GLU A 9 0.77 1.45 -8.05
N PHE A 10 0.24 0.73 -7.05
CA PHE A 10 -0.39 1.34 -5.89
C PHE A 10 0.57 2.32 -5.20
N ILE A 11 1.79 1.85 -4.95
CA ILE A 11 2.80 2.66 -4.27
C ILE A 11 3.24 3.84 -5.15
N ARG A 12 3.49 3.59 -6.44
CA ARG A 12 3.88 4.65 -7.36
C ARG A 12 2.84 5.75 -7.43
N ALA A 13 1.59 5.37 -7.64
CA ALA A 13 0.50 6.33 -7.77
C ALA A 13 0.30 7.13 -6.50
N PHE A 14 0.42 6.46 -5.35
CA PHE A 14 0.34 7.13 -4.05
C PHE A 14 1.43 8.19 -3.92
N ASN A 15 2.68 7.83 -4.24
CA ASN A 15 3.82 8.73 -4.12
C ASN A 15 3.72 9.94 -5.05
N GLU A 16 3.21 9.72 -6.26
CA GLU A 16 3.13 10.78 -7.28
C GLU A 16 1.87 11.62 -7.20
N GLY A 17 0.94 11.25 -6.32
CA GLY A 17 -0.34 11.93 -6.26
C GLY A 17 -1.22 11.68 -7.47
N ASP A 18 -0.97 10.57 -8.18
CA ASP A 18 -1.72 10.19 -9.37
C ASP A 18 -3.00 9.47 -8.95
N LEU A 19 -4.05 10.23 -8.69
CA LEU A 19 -5.30 9.65 -8.21
C LEU A 19 -5.98 8.73 -9.22
N ASP A 20 -5.89 9.04 -10.49
CA ASP A 20 -6.48 8.18 -11.52
C ASP A 20 -5.75 6.84 -11.60
N GLY A 21 -4.42 6.86 -11.53
CA GLY A 21 -3.62 5.64 -11.49
C GLY A 21 -3.88 4.84 -10.22
N PHE A 22 -4.01 5.51 -9.09
CA PHE A 22 -4.30 4.88 -7.81
C PHE A 22 -5.66 4.15 -7.85
N VAL A 23 -6.69 4.85 -8.28
CA VAL A 23 -8.03 4.27 -8.41
C VAL A 23 -8.04 3.12 -9.41
N GLY A 24 -7.26 3.25 -10.48
CA GLY A 24 -7.19 2.23 -11.54
C GLY A 24 -6.67 0.88 -11.08
N VAL A 25 -5.89 0.82 -10.00
CA VAL A 25 -5.41 -0.46 -9.49
C VAL A 25 -6.27 -1.03 -8.36
N LEU A 26 -7.34 -0.35 -7.99
CA LEU A 26 -8.21 -0.78 -6.90
C LEU A 26 -9.40 -1.58 -7.41
N ASP A 27 -9.74 -2.63 -6.68
CA ASP A 27 -11.00 -3.34 -6.89
C ASP A 27 -12.15 -2.40 -6.49
N PRO A 28 -13.29 -2.42 -7.19
CA PRO A 28 -14.42 -1.57 -6.81
C PRO A 28 -14.89 -1.77 -5.36
N GLU A 29 -14.63 -2.94 -4.79
CA GLU A 29 -15.00 -3.27 -3.42
C GLU A 29 -13.80 -3.24 -2.48
N VAL A 30 -12.77 -2.49 -2.80
CA VAL A 30 -11.53 -2.42 -2.03
C VAL A 30 -11.80 -2.08 -0.55
N GLU A 31 -11.02 -2.73 0.33
CA GLU A 31 -11.08 -2.49 1.76
C GLU A 31 -9.74 -1.98 2.25
N LEU A 32 -9.76 -0.85 2.92
CA LEU A 32 -8.56 -0.27 3.52
C LEU A 32 -8.70 -0.36 5.05
N HIS A 33 -7.80 -1.13 5.67
CA HIS A 33 -7.80 -1.32 7.11
C HIS A 33 -6.81 -0.34 7.76
N SER A 34 -7.27 0.87 8.03
CA SER A 34 -6.42 1.88 8.65
C SER A 34 -6.59 1.86 10.17
N GLY A 35 -5.71 2.59 10.88
CA GLY A 35 -5.80 2.71 12.33
C GLY A 35 -7.09 3.35 12.82
N ARG A 36 -7.84 3.98 11.93
CA ARG A 36 -9.13 4.61 12.25
C ARG A 36 -10.32 3.74 11.87
N GLY A 37 -10.08 2.50 11.47
CA GLY A 37 -11.13 1.56 11.12
C GLY A 37 -11.13 1.18 9.65
N LEU A 38 -12.12 0.38 9.28
CA LEU A 38 -12.26 -0.14 7.93
C LEU A 38 -12.92 0.90 7.02
N ARG A 39 -12.31 1.14 5.88
CA ARG A 39 -12.89 1.99 4.83
C ARG A 39 -13.11 1.14 3.60
N LYS A 40 -14.31 1.22 3.04
CA LYS A 40 -14.67 0.43 1.87
C LYS A 40 -14.97 1.29 0.66
N GLY A 41 -14.55 0.80 -0.51
CA GLY A 41 -14.87 1.40 -1.78
C GLY A 41 -13.84 2.40 -2.28
N VAL A 42 -13.91 2.66 -3.59
CA VAL A 42 -12.95 3.49 -4.30
C VAL A 42 -12.96 4.94 -3.81
N GLU A 43 -14.14 5.49 -3.52
CA GLU A 43 -14.23 6.88 -3.06
C GLU A 43 -13.56 7.07 -1.69
N ALA A 44 -13.75 6.12 -0.77
CA ALA A 44 -13.09 6.18 0.53
C ALA A 44 -11.57 6.07 0.38
N ALA A 45 -11.11 5.22 -0.54
CA ALA A 45 -9.69 5.07 -0.83
C ALA A 45 -9.10 6.34 -1.42
N ARG A 46 -9.83 6.99 -2.32
CA ARG A 46 -9.41 8.25 -2.92
C ARG A 46 -9.22 9.34 -1.86
N VAL A 47 -10.16 9.45 -0.94
CA VAL A 47 -10.08 10.42 0.16
C VAL A 47 -8.86 10.11 1.04
N TRP A 48 -8.65 8.83 1.34
CA TRP A 48 -7.49 8.40 2.13
C TRP A 48 -6.16 8.79 1.46
N ALA A 49 -6.06 8.59 0.15
CA ALA A 49 -4.83 8.88 -0.59
C ALA A 49 -4.52 10.38 -0.72
N THR A 50 -5.55 11.22 -0.67
CA THR A 50 -5.36 12.67 -0.79
C THR A 50 -5.08 13.34 0.55
N ARG A 51 -5.22 12.61 1.64
CA ARG A 51 -5.11 13.20 2.97
C ARG A 51 -3.67 13.50 3.35
N ALA A 52 -3.37 14.77 3.62
CA ALA A 52 -2.04 15.22 4.05
C ALA A 52 -2.20 16.01 5.36
N PRO A 53 -2.39 15.31 6.49
CA PRO A 53 -2.62 15.99 7.77
C PRO A 53 -1.38 16.77 8.22
N GLY A 54 -1.61 17.96 8.78
CA GLY A 54 -0.54 18.75 9.39
C GLY A 54 0.47 19.34 8.42
N GLY A 55 0.15 19.41 7.14
CA GLY A 55 1.08 19.95 6.15
C GLY A 55 2.27 19.03 5.88
N VAL A 56 2.13 17.74 6.14
CA VAL A 56 3.17 16.75 5.95
C VAL A 56 2.85 15.90 4.73
N GLN A 57 3.84 15.70 3.86
CA GLN A 57 3.74 14.80 2.72
C GLN A 57 4.38 13.47 3.07
N GLN A 58 3.84 12.38 2.54
CA GLN A 58 4.35 11.05 2.79
C GLN A 58 4.92 10.45 1.51
N THR A 59 6.04 9.74 1.64
CA THR A 59 6.64 8.98 0.56
C THR A 59 6.86 7.55 1.05
N ILE A 60 6.52 6.59 0.20
CA ILE A 60 6.65 5.18 0.52
C ILE A 60 7.76 4.58 -0.35
N GLU A 61 8.77 4.01 0.29
CA GLU A 61 9.85 3.31 -0.40
C GLU A 61 9.63 1.82 -0.25
N LEU A 62 9.53 1.12 -1.36
CA LEU A 62 9.39 -0.34 -1.34
C LEU A 62 10.78 -0.95 -1.20
N GLU A 63 11.02 -1.67 -0.11
CA GLU A 63 12.30 -2.31 0.15
C GLU A 63 12.32 -3.76 -0.29
N GLN A 64 11.21 -4.47 -0.11
CA GLN A 64 11.11 -5.87 -0.53
C GLN A 64 9.65 -6.23 -0.74
N LEU A 65 9.39 -7.11 -1.71
CA LEU A 65 8.04 -7.54 -2.04
C LEU A 65 7.97 -9.07 -2.08
N TYR A 66 7.05 -9.64 -1.32
CA TYR A 66 6.73 -11.06 -1.33
C TYR A 66 5.38 -11.23 -2.00
N GLU A 67 5.28 -12.14 -2.96
CA GLU A 67 4.04 -12.35 -3.70
C GLU A 67 3.75 -13.83 -3.86
N GLU A 68 2.49 -14.20 -3.78
CA GLU A 68 2.04 -15.58 -3.95
C GLU A 68 0.66 -15.60 -4.58
N GLY A 69 0.47 -16.53 -5.52
CA GLY A 69 -0.83 -16.76 -6.13
C GLY A 69 -1.23 -15.75 -7.19
N LEU A 70 -0.32 -14.93 -7.68
CA LEU A 70 -0.65 -13.85 -8.61
C LEU A 70 -0.94 -14.30 -10.04
N GLU A 71 -0.59 -15.53 -10.40
CA GLU A 71 -0.75 -16.05 -11.76
C GLU A 71 -2.20 -16.02 -12.24
N GLY A 72 -3.14 -16.22 -11.33
CA GLY A 72 -4.57 -16.18 -11.65
C GLY A 72 -5.20 -14.81 -11.52
N GLY A 73 -4.40 -13.78 -11.30
CA GLY A 73 -4.90 -12.42 -11.07
C GLY A 73 -5.31 -12.14 -9.65
N GLY A 74 -5.35 -13.16 -8.79
CA GLY A 74 -5.61 -13.01 -7.36
C GLY A 74 -4.34 -13.24 -6.57
N GLY A 75 -4.46 -13.45 -5.26
CA GLY A 75 -3.34 -13.80 -4.41
C GLY A 75 -3.06 -12.80 -3.32
N THR A 76 -1.91 -12.96 -2.69
CA THR A 76 -1.50 -12.17 -1.54
C THR A 76 -0.11 -11.59 -1.79
N ALA A 77 0.11 -10.36 -1.33
CA ALA A 77 1.42 -9.73 -1.39
C ALA A 77 1.72 -9.05 -0.07
N VAL A 78 2.99 -9.10 0.35
CA VAL A 78 3.47 -8.35 1.51
C VAL A 78 4.59 -7.44 1.05
N ALA A 79 4.41 -6.15 1.22
CA ALA A 79 5.40 -5.15 0.86
C ALA A 79 6.10 -4.66 2.13
N LEU A 80 7.40 -4.87 2.22
CA LEU A 80 8.20 -4.28 3.29
C LEU A 80 8.56 -2.88 2.83
N ILE A 81 8.12 -1.89 3.54
CA ILE A 81 8.24 -0.50 3.13
C ILE A 81 8.90 0.35 4.20
N ARG A 82 9.44 1.47 3.74
CA ARG A 82 9.92 2.53 4.60
C ARG A 82 9.06 3.75 4.30
N ARG A 83 8.38 4.23 5.31
CA ARG A 83 7.49 5.38 5.19
C ARG A 83 8.23 6.60 5.71
N ARG A 84 8.29 7.65 4.88
CA ARG A 84 8.95 8.90 5.25
C ARG A 84 7.96 10.04 5.20
N TRP A 85 8.09 10.96 6.15
CA TRP A 85 7.30 12.17 6.18
C TRP A 85 8.22 13.36 5.92
N HIS A 86 7.73 14.28 5.12
CA HIS A 86 8.44 15.51 4.79
C HIS A 86 7.52 16.69 5.01
N TRP A 87 8.08 17.77 5.55
CA TRP A 87 7.30 18.98 5.67
C TRP A 87 7.04 19.55 4.28
N ALA A 88 5.76 19.82 3.94
CA ALA A 88 5.38 20.33 2.63
C ALA A 88 6.01 21.70 2.36
N GLU A 89 6.25 22.47 3.42
CA GLU A 89 6.77 23.83 3.33
C GLU A 89 8.18 23.89 2.75
N ASP A 90 9.09 23.02 3.20
CA ASP A 90 10.50 23.10 2.78
C ASP A 90 11.08 21.75 2.36
N GLY A 91 10.28 20.68 2.38
CA GLY A 91 10.72 19.35 1.99
C GLY A 91 11.64 18.65 2.99
N SER A 92 11.92 19.27 4.16
CA SER A 92 12.78 18.64 5.15
C SER A 92 12.08 17.43 5.78
N ARG A 93 12.90 16.47 6.23
CA ARG A 93 12.38 15.24 6.81
C ARG A 93 11.74 15.48 8.16
N ALA A 94 10.48 15.06 8.31
CA ALA A 94 9.75 15.15 9.56
C ALA A 94 9.80 13.84 10.36
N GLY A 95 9.95 12.70 9.67
CA GLY A 95 10.02 11.41 10.33
C GLY A 95 10.18 10.26 9.35
N GLU A 96 10.42 9.07 9.91
CA GLU A 96 10.62 7.86 9.11
C GLU A 96 10.30 6.64 9.96
N GLU A 97 9.68 5.62 9.35
CA GLU A 97 9.46 4.35 10.04
C GLU A 97 9.48 3.18 9.06
N GLU A 98 9.90 2.01 9.56
CA GLU A 98 9.83 0.77 8.81
C GLU A 98 8.53 0.09 9.16
N MET A 99 7.83 -0.42 8.15
CA MET A 99 6.58 -1.14 8.36
C MET A 99 6.32 -2.07 7.19
N ALA A 100 5.19 -2.73 7.19
CA ALA A 100 4.80 -3.61 6.09
C ALA A 100 3.34 -3.41 5.76
N TRP A 101 3.02 -3.54 4.47
CA TRP A 101 1.65 -3.51 3.98
C TRP A 101 1.30 -4.87 3.41
N VAL A 102 0.17 -5.42 3.83
CA VAL A 102 -0.36 -6.68 3.31
C VAL A 102 -1.49 -6.39 2.35
N PHE A 103 -1.38 -6.95 1.15
CA PHE A 103 -2.38 -6.77 0.09
C PHE A 103 -3.04 -8.09 -0.25
N GLU A 104 -4.34 -8.07 -0.46
CA GLU A 104 -5.05 -9.14 -1.12
C GLU A 104 -5.46 -8.65 -2.49
N LEU A 105 -5.21 -9.47 -3.51
CA LEU A 105 -5.45 -9.11 -4.90
C LEU A 105 -6.56 -9.93 -5.51
N ARG A 106 -7.34 -9.31 -6.39
CA ARG A 106 -8.40 -9.97 -7.15
C ARG A 106 -8.45 -9.32 -8.53
N ASP A 107 -8.41 -10.16 -9.57
CA ASP A 107 -8.44 -9.70 -10.96
C ASP A 107 -7.37 -8.65 -11.24
N ARG A 108 -6.17 -8.84 -10.68
CA ARG A 108 -5.02 -7.94 -10.82
C ARG A 108 -5.26 -6.55 -10.26
N ARG A 109 -6.12 -6.46 -9.25
CA ARG A 109 -6.42 -5.23 -8.55
C ARG A 109 -6.33 -5.45 -7.05
N VAL A 110 -6.05 -4.37 -6.32
CA VAL A 110 -5.97 -4.44 -4.87
C VAL A 110 -7.38 -4.56 -4.30
N ARG A 111 -7.66 -5.69 -3.65
CA ARG A 111 -8.94 -5.97 -3.01
C ARG A 111 -8.93 -5.55 -1.55
N SER A 112 -7.79 -5.70 -0.87
CA SER A 112 -7.65 -5.22 0.50
C SER A 112 -6.22 -4.78 0.77
N TRP A 113 -6.09 -3.85 1.71
CA TRP A 113 -4.82 -3.30 2.16
C TRP A 113 -4.83 -3.23 3.68
N ARG A 114 -3.76 -3.73 4.30
CA ARG A 114 -3.61 -3.72 5.75
C ARG A 114 -2.20 -3.28 6.13
N PRO A 115 -2.05 -2.24 6.97
CA PRO A 115 -0.74 -1.85 7.46
C PRO A 115 -0.38 -2.63 8.73
N PHE A 116 0.92 -2.93 8.88
CA PHE A 116 1.46 -3.57 10.07
C PHE A 116 2.73 -2.85 10.47
N ASP A 117 2.87 -2.54 11.76
CA ASP A 117 4.10 -1.96 12.28
C ASP A 117 5.20 -3.01 12.38
N ASP A 118 4.84 -4.25 12.68
CA ASP A 118 5.76 -5.37 12.82
C ASP A 118 5.85 -6.17 11.51
N ARG A 119 7.02 -6.15 10.88
CA ARG A 119 7.22 -6.83 9.60
C ARG A 119 7.04 -8.36 9.70
N ALA A 120 7.48 -8.97 10.80
CA ALA A 120 7.33 -10.41 11.00
C ALA A 120 5.85 -10.79 11.11
N GLU A 121 5.07 -9.97 11.79
CA GLU A 121 3.64 -10.18 11.92
C GLU A 121 2.93 -10.06 10.57
N ALA A 122 3.35 -9.10 9.75
CA ALA A 122 2.82 -8.94 8.41
C ALA A 122 3.11 -10.14 7.52
N LEU A 123 4.32 -10.68 7.60
CA LEU A 123 4.70 -11.87 6.83
C LEU A 123 3.85 -13.08 7.23
N ARG A 124 3.60 -13.25 8.53
CA ARG A 124 2.71 -14.32 8.99
C ARG A 124 1.27 -14.12 8.48
N ALA A 125 0.78 -12.90 8.55
CA ALA A 125 -0.58 -12.58 8.10
C ALA A 125 -0.76 -12.85 6.60
N GLY A 126 0.29 -12.64 5.83
CA GLY A 126 0.27 -12.89 4.38
C GLY A 126 0.60 -14.32 3.98
N GLY A 127 0.94 -15.17 4.95
CA GLY A 127 1.30 -16.56 4.65
C GLY A 127 2.78 -16.77 4.31
N PHE A 128 3.64 -15.81 4.64
CA PHE A 128 5.07 -15.85 4.33
C PHE A 128 5.95 -16.03 5.58
N GLU A 129 5.43 -16.66 6.61
CA GLU A 129 6.16 -16.80 7.88
C GLU A 129 7.51 -17.52 7.76
N HIS A 130 7.68 -18.32 6.72
CA HIS A 130 8.93 -19.04 6.46
C HIS A 130 9.92 -18.21 5.62
N ALA A 131 9.57 -17.00 5.26
CA ALA A 131 10.38 -16.16 4.38
C ALA A 131 11.45 -15.32 5.10
N THR A 132 11.51 -15.39 6.42
CA THR A 132 12.46 -14.60 7.21
C THR A 132 13.86 -15.17 7.24
#